data_94a91eee346a59720e7dcfa5fb9e242a
#
_entry.id   94a91eee346a59720e7dcfa5fb9e242a
#
_cell.length_a   1.000
_cell.length_b   1.000
_cell.length_c   1.000
_cell.angle_alpha   90.00
_cell.angle_beta   90.00
_cell.angle_gamma   90.00
#
_symmetry.space_group_name_H-M   'P 1'
#
loop_
_entity.id
_entity.type
_entity.pdbx_description
1 polymer ?
#
loop_
_entity_poly.entity_id
_entity_poly.type
_entity_poly.pdbx_seq_one_letter_code
_entity_poly.pdbx_strand_id
1 'polypeptide(L)'
;MSSRWLSRVPLITAVTGLLLCVAWAQTASKTGPKYDVKNEVKIKGVVEEVRQVPGQFEGTHLVVKTETKTVLVHVAPTNFLKDIDTAFNKGDQVEVLGCKAPDSSEEEILAREITVGQNTTTLRDDKGIPIWAGWKPNGK
;
A
#
# COMPACT_ATOMS: atom_id res chain seq x y z
N MET A 1 -55.43 -4.31 -65.69
CA MET A 1 -54.44 -5.20 -65.00
C MET A 1 -53.75 -4.38 -63.93
N SER A 2 -54.18 -4.53 -62.73
CA SER A 2 -53.60 -3.82 -61.58
C SER A 2 -52.75 -4.78 -60.78
N SER A 3 -51.49 -4.65 -60.92
CA SER A 3 -50.55 -5.39 -60.09
C SER A 3 -50.34 -4.61 -58.77
N ARG A 4 -50.94 -5.10 -57.71
CA ARG A 4 -50.79 -4.54 -56.38
C ARG A 4 -49.48 -5.06 -55.77
N TRP A 5 -48.50 -4.22 -55.75
CA TRP A 5 -47.29 -4.48 -55.05
C TRP A 5 -47.50 -4.13 -53.57
N LEU A 6 -47.67 -5.16 -52.80
CA LEU A 6 -47.64 -5.03 -51.34
C LEU A 6 -46.19 -4.98 -50.89
N SER A 7 -45.73 -3.79 -50.60
CA SER A 7 -44.47 -3.58 -49.96
C SER A 7 -44.54 -4.10 -48.52
N ARG A 8 -43.97 -5.25 -48.28
CA ARG A 8 -43.74 -5.72 -46.92
C ARG A 8 -42.54 -4.97 -46.39
N VAL A 9 -42.81 -4.04 -45.53
CA VAL A 9 -41.81 -3.39 -44.72
C VAL A 9 -41.36 -4.38 -43.65
N PRO A 10 -40.10 -4.80 -43.57
CA PRO A 10 -39.65 -5.59 -42.45
C PRO A 10 -39.59 -4.70 -41.19
N LEU A 11 -40.31 -5.12 -40.20
CA LEU A 11 -40.21 -4.56 -38.85
C LEU A 11 -38.80 -4.83 -38.33
N ILE A 12 -37.97 -3.82 -38.33
CA ILE A 12 -36.67 -3.89 -37.64
C ILE A 12 -36.97 -3.70 -36.17
N THR A 13 -37.05 -4.81 -35.46
CA THR A 13 -37.02 -4.79 -34.01
C THR A 13 -35.63 -4.36 -33.56
N ALA A 14 -35.54 -3.11 -33.21
CA ALA A 14 -34.35 -2.60 -32.51
C ALA A 14 -34.27 -3.31 -31.16
N VAL A 15 -33.40 -4.30 -31.05
CA VAL A 15 -32.98 -4.85 -29.78
C VAL A 15 -32.09 -3.80 -29.12
N THR A 16 -32.70 -3.03 -28.27
CA THR A 16 -31.96 -2.11 -27.39
C THR A 16 -31.21 -2.97 -26.40
N GLY A 17 -29.95 -3.27 -26.71
CA GLY A 17 -29.04 -3.91 -25.79
C GLY A 17 -28.79 -2.98 -24.63
N LEU A 18 -29.42 -3.26 -23.51
CA LEU A 18 -29.13 -2.63 -22.23
C LEU A 18 -27.72 -3.09 -21.83
N LEU A 19 -26.71 -2.27 -22.15
CA LEU A 19 -25.36 -2.41 -21.62
C LEU A 19 -25.44 -2.14 -20.13
N LEU A 20 -25.59 -3.20 -19.35
CA LEU A 20 -25.31 -3.17 -17.91
C LEU A 20 -23.81 -2.92 -17.76
N CYS A 21 -23.43 -1.64 -17.66
CA CYS A 21 -22.13 -1.27 -17.11
C CYS A 21 -22.13 -1.71 -15.66
N VAL A 22 -21.66 -2.92 -15.42
CA VAL A 22 -21.29 -3.34 -14.07
C VAL A 22 -20.07 -2.49 -13.70
N ALA A 23 -20.33 -1.35 -13.07
CA ALA A 23 -19.29 -0.60 -12.43
C ALA A 23 -18.76 -1.49 -11.30
N TRP A 24 -17.64 -2.11 -11.55
CA TRP A 24 -16.85 -2.75 -10.49
C TRP A 24 -16.38 -1.62 -9.60
N ALA A 25 -17.16 -1.32 -8.58
CA ALA A 25 -16.70 -0.49 -7.49
C ALA A 25 -15.54 -1.23 -6.84
N GLN A 26 -14.34 -0.90 -7.26
CA GLN A 26 -13.16 -1.26 -6.50
C GLN A 26 -13.26 -0.48 -5.21
N THR A 27 -13.78 -1.12 -4.18
CA THR A 27 -13.63 -0.64 -2.82
C THR A 27 -12.15 -0.67 -2.54
N ALA A 28 -11.50 0.49 -2.68
CA ALA A 28 -10.16 0.67 -2.19
C ALA A 28 -10.19 0.30 -0.71
N SER A 29 -9.62 -0.84 -0.39
CA SER A 29 -9.48 -1.28 0.99
C SER A 29 -8.76 -0.17 1.75
N LYS A 30 -9.39 0.42 2.74
CA LYS A 30 -8.76 1.39 3.67
C LYS A 30 -7.68 0.73 4.52
N THR A 31 -7.56 -0.57 4.44
CA THR A 31 -6.46 -1.35 5.00
C THR A 31 -5.29 -1.26 4.04
N GLY A 32 -4.20 -0.66 4.47
CA GLY A 32 -2.94 -0.67 3.75
C GLY A 32 -2.51 -2.08 3.32
N PRO A 33 -1.35 -2.22 2.68
CA PRO A 33 -0.90 -3.51 2.18
C PRO A 33 -0.92 -4.56 3.28
N LYS A 34 -1.42 -5.75 2.95
CA LYS A 34 -1.57 -6.86 3.90
C LYS A 34 -0.20 -7.33 4.39
N TYR A 35 -0.01 -7.29 5.69
CA TYR A 35 1.19 -7.82 6.33
C TYR A 35 1.10 -9.35 6.48
N ASP A 36 2.17 -10.05 6.14
CA ASP A 36 2.25 -11.50 6.26
C ASP A 36 3.31 -11.92 7.29
N VAL A 37 2.86 -12.25 8.49
CA VAL A 37 3.73 -12.68 9.59
C VAL A 37 4.49 -13.99 9.32
N LYS A 38 4.03 -14.80 8.36
CA LYS A 38 4.69 -16.07 8.01
C LYS A 38 5.90 -15.87 7.10
N ASN A 39 5.96 -14.74 6.41
CA ASN A 39 7.03 -14.41 5.47
C ASN A 39 7.86 -13.21 5.92
N GLU A 40 8.10 -13.13 7.21
CA GLU A 40 8.98 -12.11 7.76
C GLU A 40 10.44 -12.34 7.40
N VAL A 41 11.11 -11.26 7.10
CA VAL A 41 12.55 -11.22 6.83
C VAL A 41 13.20 -10.19 7.74
N LYS A 42 14.46 -10.39 8.04
CA LYS A 42 15.29 -9.45 8.77
C LYS A 42 16.38 -8.94 7.85
N ILE A 43 16.49 -7.63 7.72
CA ILE A 43 17.53 -6.98 6.95
C ILE A 43 18.33 -6.03 7.82
N LYS A 44 19.59 -5.83 7.47
CA LYS A 44 20.48 -4.86 8.09
C LYS A 44 21.06 -3.96 7.00
N GLY A 45 21.13 -2.70 7.28
CA GLY A 45 21.69 -1.74 6.35
C GLY A 45 21.80 -0.34 6.91
N VAL A 46 22.08 0.60 6.03
CA VAL A 46 22.23 2.00 6.34
C VAL A 46 21.13 2.80 5.64
N VAL A 47 20.50 3.71 6.34
CA VAL A 47 19.51 4.61 5.74
C VAL A 47 20.21 5.59 4.80
N GLU A 48 19.94 5.49 3.51
CA GLU A 48 20.44 6.43 2.50
C GLU A 48 19.54 7.64 2.36
N GLU A 49 18.24 7.48 2.56
CA GLU A 49 17.25 8.52 2.39
C GLU A 49 16.02 8.26 3.26
N VAL A 50 15.45 9.31 3.80
CA VAL A 50 14.15 9.29 4.48
C VAL A 50 13.16 10.02 3.58
N ARG A 51 12.14 9.31 3.11
CA ARG A 51 11.10 9.84 2.21
C ARG A 51 9.79 10.00 2.95
N GLN A 52 9.10 11.08 2.64
CA GLN A 52 7.70 11.26 3.01
C GLN A 52 6.86 11.11 1.74
N VAL A 53 6.02 10.09 1.70
CA VAL A 53 5.22 9.74 0.53
C VAL A 53 3.76 10.09 0.80
N PRO A 54 3.16 11.01 0.02
CA PRO A 54 1.74 11.33 0.12
C PRO A 54 0.88 10.29 -0.60
N GLY A 55 -0.41 10.21 -0.26
CA GLY A 55 -1.40 9.41 -0.95
C GLY A 55 -1.83 8.15 -0.22
N GLN A 56 -2.21 7.11 -0.96
CA GLN A 56 -2.79 5.88 -0.39
C GLN A 56 -1.84 5.15 0.58
N PHE A 57 -0.55 5.27 0.35
CA PHE A 57 0.51 4.74 1.22
C PHE A 57 1.26 5.87 1.92
N GLU A 58 0.52 6.91 2.29
CA GLU A 58 1.07 8.06 2.99
C GLU A 58 1.88 7.62 4.21
N GLY A 59 3.08 8.17 4.31
CA GLY A 59 3.90 7.93 5.48
C GLY A 59 5.38 8.14 5.23
N THR A 60 6.14 7.75 6.22
CA THR A 60 7.60 7.75 6.18
C THR A 60 8.08 6.42 5.59
N HIS A 61 8.93 6.53 4.59
CA HIS A 61 9.64 5.41 3.98
C HIS A 61 11.14 5.62 4.12
N LEU A 62 11.87 4.55 4.34
CA LEU A 62 13.33 4.57 4.38
C LEU A 62 13.89 3.85 3.16
N VAL A 63 14.84 4.48 2.50
CA VAL A 63 15.69 3.81 1.52
C VAL A 63 16.88 3.24 2.27
N VAL A 64 16.96 1.93 2.38
CA VAL A 64 17.98 1.22 3.15
C VAL A 64 18.90 0.47 2.21
N LYS A 65 20.18 0.79 2.27
CA LYS A 65 21.21 0.06 1.55
C LYS A 65 21.74 -1.07 2.40
N THR A 66 21.51 -2.29 1.94
CA THR A 66 22.12 -3.51 2.51
C THR A 66 23.44 -3.83 1.80
N GLU A 67 24.10 -4.89 2.17
CA GLU A 67 25.36 -5.34 1.52
C GLU A 67 25.16 -5.69 0.05
N THR A 68 23.96 -6.14 -0.35
CA THR A 68 23.70 -6.68 -1.68
C THR A 68 22.76 -5.86 -2.53
N LYS A 69 21.91 -5.04 -1.91
CA LYS A 69 20.82 -4.33 -2.61
C LYS A 69 20.31 -3.13 -1.83
N THR A 70 19.51 -2.32 -2.49
CA THR A 70 18.75 -1.24 -1.87
C THR A 70 17.30 -1.67 -1.69
N VAL A 71 16.74 -1.43 -0.52
CA VAL A 71 15.38 -1.83 -0.11
C VAL A 71 14.60 -0.61 0.31
N LEU A 72 13.35 -0.49 -0.14
CA LEU A 72 12.42 0.52 0.33
C LEU A 72 11.65 -0.04 1.53
N VAL A 73 11.74 0.61 2.68
CA VAL A 73 11.08 0.19 3.92
C VAL A 73 9.92 1.12 4.22
N HIS A 74 8.71 0.58 4.24
CA HIS A 74 7.52 1.30 4.69
C HIS A 74 7.46 1.28 6.20
N VAL A 75 7.51 2.44 6.82
CA VAL A 75 7.57 2.57 8.28
C VAL A 75 6.18 2.77 8.88
N ALA A 76 5.65 3.98 8.83
CA ALA A 76 4.37 4.36 9.45
C ALA A 76 3.94 5.74 8.96
N PRO A 77 2.70 6.15 9.23
CA PRO A 77 2.27 7.51 8.97
C PRO A 77 3.19 8.54 9.64
N THR A 78 3.60 9.54 8.90
CA THR A 78 4.58 10.54 9.37
C THR A 78 4.13 11.24 10.65
N ASN A 79 2.86 11.60 10.74
CA ASN A 79 2.31 12.26 11.92
C ASN A 79 2.23 11.33 13.12
N PHE A 80 1.97 10.04 12.90
CA PHE A 80 2.03 9.04 13.97
C PHE A 80 3.44 8.95 14.57
N LEU A 81 4.47 8.90 13.72
CA LEU A 81 5.87 8.87 14.17
C LEU A 81 6.23 10.12 15.01
N LYS A 82 5.72 11.29 14.63
CA LYS A 82 5.89 12.52 15.42
C LYS A 82 5.21 12.43 16.78
N ASP A 83 4.01 11.87 16.83
CA ASP A 83 3.26 11.73 18.09
C ASP A 83 3.93 10.76 19.08
N ILE A 84 4.66 9.77 18.59
CA ILE A 84 5.44 8.85 19.43
C ILE A 84 6.91 9.27 19.59
N ASP A 85 7.24 10.48 19.17
CA ASP A 85 8.59 11.05 19.25
C ASP A 85 9.69 10.16 18.63
N THR A 86 9.37 9.60 17.50
CA THR A 86 10.27 8.71 16.76
C THR A 86 10.67 9.33 15.43
N ALA A 87 11.97 9.40 15.17
CA ALA A 87 12.53 9.89 13.91
C ALA A 87 13.68 8.98 13.45
N PHE A 88 13.78 8.83 12.14
CA PHE A 88 14.89 8.15 11.48
C PHE A 88 15.68 9.15 10.65
N ASN A 89 16.99 8.97 10.57
CA ASN A 89 17.87 9.90 9.90
C ASN A 89 18.73 9.19 8.85
N LYS A 90 19.08 9.91 7.81
CA LYS A 90 20.10 9.44 6.87
C LYS A 90 21.40 9.11 7.61
N GLY A 91 21.98 7.97 7.31
CA GLY A 91 23.18 7.46 7.95
C GLY A 91 22.93 6.53 9.13
N ASP A 92 21.70 6.40 9.60
CA ASP A 92 21.37 5.45 10.67
C ASP A 92 21.64 4.02 10.21
N GLN A 93 22.31 3.26 11.05
CA GLN A 93 22.42 1.82 10.88
C GLN A 93 21.19 1.17 11.48
N VAL A 94 20.43 0.47 10.64
CA VAL A 94 19.15 -0.11 11.02
C VAL A 94 19.13 -1.63 10.84
N GLU A 95 18.42 -2.28 11.73
CA GLU A 95 17.94 -3.64 11.56
C GLU A 95 16.42 -3.60 11.45
N VAL A 96 15.88 -4.12 10.35
CA VAL A 96 14.45 -4.10 10.07
C VAL A 96 13.93 -5.52 10.04
N LEU A 97 12.92 -5.78 10.87
CA LEU A 97 12.09 -6.97 10.80
C LEU A 97 10.79 -6.61 10.11
N GLY A 98 10.44 -7.31 9.06
CA GLY A 98 9.22 -7.04 8.32
C GLY A 98 8.93 -8.09 7.26
N CYS A 99 7.88 -7.90 6.50
CA CYS A 99 7.56 -8.78 5.39
C CYS A 99 7.67 -8.04 4.05
N LYS A 100 7.92 -8.80 2.99
CA LYS A 100 7.92 -8.26 1.65
C LYS A 100 6.54 -7.70 1.31
N ALA A 101 6.48 -6.50 0.75
CA ALA A 101 5.22 -5.91 0.33
C ALA A 101 4.61 -6.74 -0.81
N PRO A 102 3.32 -7.10 -0.72
CA PRO A 102 2.66 -7.84 -1.78
C PRO A 102 2.55 -6.98 -3.04
N ASP A 103 2.64 -7.61 -4.19
CA ASP A 103 2.45 -6.99 -5.51
C ASP A 103 3.43 -5.86 -5.85
N SER A 104 4.51 -5.74 -5.10
CA SER A 104 5.57 -4.80 -5.43
C SER A 104 6.53 -5.39 -6.46
N SER A 105 6.82 -4.62 -7.51
CA SER A 105 7.85 -4.94 -8.50
C SER A 105 9.26 -4.66 -7.98
N GLU A 106 9.38 -3.88 -6.91
CA GLU A 106 10.62 -3.50 -6.27
C GLU A 106 10.84 -4.28 -4.97
N GLU A 107 12.04 -4.18 -4.44
CA GLU A 107 12.35 -4.70 -3.12
C GLU A 107 11.78 -3.77 -2.05
N GLU A 108 10.53 -4.02 -1.67
CA GLU A 108 9.81 -3.27 -0.66
C GLU A 108 9.47 -4.13 0.54
N ILE A 109 9.69 -3.58 1.73
CA ILE A 109 9.42 -4.25 3.00
C ILE A 109 8.46 -3.40 3.83
N LEU A 110 7.44 -4.04 4.37
CA LEU A 110 6.58 -3.47 5.41
C LEU A 110 7.24 -3.74 6.75
N ALA A 111 7.68 -2.71 7.45
CA ALA A 111 8.37 -2.88 8.71
C ALA A 111 7.40 -3.24 9.85
N ARG A 112 7.77 -4.23 10.66
CA ARG A 112 7.14 -4.51 11.96
C ARG A 112 7.94 -3.92 13.10
N GLU A 113 9.25 -4.07 13.04
CA GLU A 113 10.19 -3.51 14.02
C GLU A 113 11.39 -2.90 13.31
N ILE A 114 11.84 -1.77 13.79
CA ILE A 114 13.08 -1.14 13.33
C ILE A 114 13.95 -0.87 14.54
N THR A 115 15.16 -1.40 14.53
CA THR A 115 16.16 -1.18 15.56
C THR A 115 17.26 -0.26 15.05
N VAL A 116 17.52 0.80 15.79
CA VAL A 116 18.64 1.72 15.59
C VAL A 116 19.48 1.72 16.86
N GLY A 117 20.69 1.21 16.75
CA GLY A 117 21.54 1.02 17.94
C GLY A 117 20.93 0.04 18.93
N GLN A 118 20.55 0.52 20.11
CA GLN A 118 19.89 -0.27 21.15
C GLN A 118 18.38 0.00 21.27
N ASN A 119 17.85 0.88 20.42
CA ASN A 119 16.45 1.29 20.48
C ASN A 119 15.65 0.56 19.38
N THR A 120 14.65 -0.18 19.80
CA THR A 120 13.71 -0.84 18.89
C THR A 120 12.37 -0.13 18.90
N THR A 121 11.92 0.27 17.74
CA THR A 121 10.58 0.82 17.52
C THR A 121 9.69 -0.28 16.96
N THR A 122 8.64 -0.64 17.68
CA THR A 122 7.62 -1.58 17.22
C THR A 122 6.53 -0.83 16.49
N LEU A 123 6.23 -1.25 15.27
CA LEU A 123 5.28 -0.60 14.37
C LEU A 123 4.05 -1.47 14.11
N ARG A 124 4.14 -2.76 14.35
CA ARG A 124 3.05 -3.72 14.20
C ARG A 124 3.11 -4.74 15.33
N ASP A 125 1.95 -5.26 15.69
CA ASP A 125 1.88 -6.33 16.67
C ASP A 125 2.30 -7.70 16.10
N ASP A 126 2.20 -8.74 16.90
CA ASP A 126 2.55 -10.12 16.54
C ASP A 126 1.65 -10.73 15.45
N LYS A 127 0.53 -10.11 15.17
CA LYS A 127 -0.41 -10.47 14.09
C LYS A 127 -0.19 -9.64 12.83
N GLY A 128 0.75 -8.69 12.85
CA GLY A 128 1.00 -7.78 11.75
C GLY A 128 0.06 -6.58 11.69
N ILE A 129 -0.76 -6.37 12.71
CA ILE A 129 -1.69 -5.23 12.76
C ILE A 129 -0.89 -3.97 13.12
N PRO A 130 -1.02 -2.89 12.35
CA PRO A 130 -0.34 -1.64 12.68
C PRO A 130 -0.76 -1.10 14.04
N ILE A 131 0.20 -0.68 14.86
CA ILE A 131 -0.11 -0.07 16.17
C ILE A 131 -0.83 1.28 16.01
N TRP A 132 -0.78 1.91 14.84
CA TRP A 132 -1.55 3.10 14.50
C TRP A 132 -2.95 2.80 13.96
N ALA A 133 -3.43 1.54 13.93
CA ALA A 133 -4.76 1.14 13.45
C ALA A 133 -5.81 1.80 14.31
N GLY A 134 -6.09 2.53 14.86
CA GLY A 134 -7.06 3.26 15.68
C GLY A 134 -6.56 4.66 16.06
N TRP A 135 -5.34 4.98 15.66
CA TRP A 135 -4.77 6.28 15.90
C TRP A 135 -5.50 7.35 15.08
N LYS A 136 -5.77 8.46 15.72
CA LYS A 136 -6.31 9.64 15.06
C LYS A 136 -5.28 10.76 15.21
N PRO A 137 -4.95 11.45 14.12
CA PRO A 137 -4.13 12.65 14.23
C PRO A 137 -4.77 13.59 15.26
N ASN A 138 -3.96 14.14 16.16
CA ASN A 138 -4.43 15.04 17.20
C ASN A 138 -5.34 16.11 16.61
N GLY A 139 -6.59 16.06 17.03
CA GLY A 139 -7.74 16.58 16.39
C GLY A 139 -7.67 18.03 15.93
N LYS A 140 -7.96 18.15 14.75
CA LYS A 140 -8.75 19.29 14.27
C LYS A 140 -9.72 18.76 13.25
#